data_9130b6f814d427ae42048c8d2c26e151
#
_entry.id   9130b6f814d427ae42048c8d2c26e151
#
_cell.length_a   1.000
_cell.length_b   1.000
_cell.length_c   1.000
_cell.angle_alpha   90.00
_cell.angle_beta   90.00
_cell.angle_gamma   90.00
#
_symmetry.space_group_name_H-M   'P 1'
#
loop_
_entity.id
_entity.type
_entity.pdbx_description
1 polymer ?
#
loop_
_entity_poly.entity_id
_entity_poly.type
_entity_poly.pdbx_seq_one_letter_code
_entity_poly.pdbx_strand_id
1 'polypeptide(L)'
;MEYKDNDFGNLIKSIRNKNKINAETLVRGICSVKVLNNIESGKTFPGYLLRNFLIDRLGLAREWFENMLTVGEYEEWQCRRRIISQLRKKEYMSADALVEEYRKKYIAGDIAAIGGIYAQKLDENEADEKLRLQFYYTVKGMCGKDGEEPYYELAAALTSKAYHGGIIDESILSRYKLSIGELNLYLEAVWHSKAAGNKEKVINALIACLDTHYYDIKTKVKIFPKLAVYYCRLNENTTDLNVLRRMQKICDEAISL
;
A
#
# COMPACT_ATOMS: atom_id res chain seq x y z
N MET A 1 -25.85 16.40 11.79
CA MET A 1 -25.37 15.26 12.59
C MET A 1 -23.94 15.61 12.98
N GLU A 2 -23.71 16.08 14.20
CA GLU A 2 -22.35 16.35 14.68
C GLU A 2 -21.67 14.98 14.88
N TYR A 3 -20.76 14.63 14.01
CA TYR A 3 -19.86 13.50 14.21
C TYR A 3 -18.96 13.83 15.41
N LYS A 4 -19.14 13.15 16.51
CA LYS A 4 -18.22 13.23 17.64
C LYS A 4 -16.90 12.56 17.23
N ASP A 5 -15.77 13.19 17.54
CA ASP A 5 -14.40 12.68 17.24
C ASP A 5 -14.18 11.21 17.66
N ASN A 6 -15.00 10.72 18.57
CA ASN A 6 -14.97 9.35 19.08
C ASN A 6 -15.62 8.31 18.15
N ASP A 7 -16.42 8.73 17.14
CA ASP A 7 -17.16 7.77 16.29
C ASP A 7 -16.22 7.03 15.33
N PHE A 8 -15.21 7.72 14.79
CA PHE A 8 -14.21 7.10 13.92
C PHE A 8 -13.37 6.06 14.67
N GLY A 9 -12.85 6.40 15.86
CA GLY A 9 -12.04 5.50 16.67
C GLY A 9 -12.81 4.24 17.09
N ASN A 10 -14.06 4.41 17.54
CA ASN A 10 -14.94 3.30 17.90
C ASN A 10 -15.24 2.38 16.69
N LEU A 11 -15.46 2.95 15.52
CA LEU A 11 -15.70 2.18 14.30
C LEU A 11 -14.47 1.35 13.91
N ILE A 12 -13.26 1.96 13.85
CA ILE A 12 -12.01 1.27 13.57
C ILE A 12 -11.80 0.11 14.55
N LYS A 13 -11.97 0.35 15.84
CA LYS A 13 -11.86 -0.66 16.90
C LYS A 13 -12.85 -1.81 16.73
N SER A 14 -14.13 -1.48 16.47
CA SER A 14 -15.19 -2.46 16.29
C SER A 14 -14.92 -3.38 15.11
N ILE A 15 -14.55 -2.81 13.95
CA ILE A 15 -14.29 -3.58 12.73
C ILE A 15 -13.01 -4.39 12.86
N ARG A 16 -11.94 -3.82 13.44
CA ARG A 16 -10.70 -4.54 13.71
C ARG A 16 -10.97 -5.78 14.57
N ASN A 17 -11.70 -5.62 15.67
CA ASN A 17 -12.04 -6.72 16.57
C ASN A 17 -12.94 -7.76 15.90
N LYS A 18 -13.96 -7.33 15.13
CA LYS A 18 -14.85 -8.22 14.37
C LYS A 18 -14.03 -9.09 13.39
N ASN A 19 -13.05 -8.51 12.73
CA ASN A 19 -12.19 -9.20 11.77
C ASN A 19 -11.00 -9.92 12.44
N LYS A 20 -10.93 -9.93 13.78
CA LYS A 20 -9.85 -10.56 14.56
C LYS A 20 -8.45 -10.07 14.17
N ILE A 21 -8.33 -8.80 13.75
CA ILE A 21 -7.05 -8.18 13.42
C ILE A 21 -6.48 -7.57 14.69
N ASN A 22 -5.27 -7.98 15.08
CA ASN A 22 -4.61 -7.36 16.24
C ASN A 22 -4.12 -5.93 15.91
N ALA A 23 -3.92 -5.10 16.94
CA ALA A 23 -3.53 -3.70 16.76
C ALA A 23 -2.19 -3.56 16.01
N GLU A 24 -1.23 -4.39 16.37
CA GLU A 24 0.10 -4.37 15.73
C GLU A 24 0.04 -4.71 14.24
N THR A 25 -0.74 -5.73 13.86
CA THR A 25 -0.93 -6.13 12.46
C THR A 25 -1.56 -5.00 11.64
N LEU A 26 -2.53 -4.26 12.21
CA LEU A 26 -3.20 -3.17 11.50
C LEU A 26 -2.26 -1.99 11.22
N VAL A 27 -1.43 -1.60 12.19
CA VAL A 27 -0.61 -0.38 12.09
C VAL A 27 0.85 -0.63 11.72
N ARG A 28 1.26 -1.89 11.61
CA ARG A 28 2.66 -2.24 11.33
C ARG A 28 3.18 -1.49 10.10
N GLY A 29 4.34 -0.84 10.27
CA GLY A 29 5.02 -0.10 9.22
C GLY A 29 4.60 1.36 9.07
N ILE A 30 3.45 1.79 9.62
CA ILE A 30 2.96 3.16 9.48
C ILE A 30 3.00 3.97 10.79
N CYS A 31 2.49 3.42 11.90
CA CYS A 31 2.53 4.07 13.19
C CYS A 31 2.61 3.03 14.31
N SER A 32 2.69 3.49 15.57
CA SER A 32 2.72 2.58 16.71
C SER A 32 1.33 2.17 17.19
N VAL A 33 1.29 1.08 17.96
CA VAL A 33 0.08 0.63 18.65
C VAL A 33 -0.47 1.71 19.61
N LYS A 34 0.40 2.54 20.20
CA LYS A 34 -0.01 3.64 21.07
C LYS A 34 -0.81 4.70 20.32
N VAL A 35 -0.38 5.05 19.09
CA VAL A 35 -1.13 5.98 18.22
C VAL A 35 -2.51 5.40 17.90
N LEU A 36 -2.59 4.12 17.51
CA LEU A 36 -3.87 3.47 17.26
C LEU A 36 -4.77 3.47 18.50
N ASN A 37 -4.24 3.16 19.68
CA ASN A 37 -5.00 3.17 20.91
C ASN A 37 -5.55 4.57 21.26
N ASN A 38 -4.80 5.63 20.97
CA ASN A 38 -5.26 7.00 21.13
C ASN A 38 -6.39 7.33 20.13
N ILE A 39 -6.29 6.86 18.89
CA ILE A 39 -7.35 7.00 17.89
C ILE A 39 -8.60 6.21 18.32
N GLU A 40 -8.45 4.94 18.68
CA GLU A 40 -9.55 4.05 19.09
C GLU A 40 -10.26 4.50 20.37
N SER A 41 -9.58 5.28 21.24
CA SER A 41 -10.15 5.86 22.43
C SER A 41 -10.69 7.29 22.26
N GLY A 42 -10.60 7.84 21.03
CA GLY A 42 -11.04 9.21 20.73
C GLY A 42 -10.17 10.31 21.34
N LYS A 43 -8.96 9.98 21.82
CA LYS A 43 -8.01 10.97 22.35
C LYS A 43 -7.35 11.79 21.26
N THR A 44 -7.22 11.21 20.07
CA THR A 44 -6.59 11.83 18.90
C THR A 44 -7.42 11.52 17.66
N PHE A 45 -7.71 12.54 16.86
CA PHE A 45 -8.30 12.37 15.53
C PHE A 45 -7.18 12.40 14.49
N PRO A 46 -6.97 11.33 13.72
CA PRO A 46 -5.84 11.26 12.77
C PRO A 46 -6.06 12.13 11.54
N GLY A 47 -4.98 12.57 10.89
CA GLY A 47 -5.01 13.24 9.60
C GLY A 47 -5.65 12.36 8.51
N TYR A 48 -6.14 12.96 7.44
CA TYR A 48 -6.95 12.23 6.44
C TYR A 48 -6.16 11.12 5.72
N LEU A 49 -4.84 11.25 5.58
CA LEU A 49 -4.03 10.21 4.96
C LEU A 49 -3.96 8.96 5.84
N LEU A 50 -3.69 9.14 7.13
CA LEU A 50 -3.67 8.01 8.07
C LEU A 50 -5.07 7.41 8.24
N ARG A 51 -6.14 8.23 8.26
CA ARG A 51 -7.54 7.72 8.25
C ARG A 51 -7.79 6.80 7.05
N ASN A 52 -7.50 7.29 5.86
CA ASN A 52 -7.69 6.52 4.62
C ASN A 52 -6.86 5.24 4.60
N PHE A 53 -5.64 5.30 5.10
CA PHE A 53 -4.78 4.13 5.20
C PHE A 53 -5.34 3.04 6.12
N LEU A 54 -5.85 3.42 7.30
CA LEU A 54 -6.50 2.48 8.22
C LEU A 54 -7.79 1.91 7.63
N ILE A 55 -8.60 2.74 6.98
CA ILE A 55 -9.83 2.35 6.28
C ILE A 55 -9.51 1.32 5.19
N ASP A 56 -8.51 1.59 4.36
CA ASP A 56 -8.09 0.69 3.28
C ASP A 56 -7.59 -0.66 3.80
N ARG A 57 -6.79 -0.66 4.86
CA ARG A 57 -6.33 -1.91 5.49
C ARG A 57 -7.48 -2.71 6.10
N LEU A 58 -8.52 -2.06 6.58
CA LEU A 58 -9.73 -2.72 7.07
C LEU A 58 -10.69 -3.14 5.95
N GLY A 59 -10.41 -2.77 4.69
CA GLY A 59 -11.26 -3.09 3.54
C GLY A 59 -12.56 -2.27 3.47
N LEU A 60 -12.59 -1.10 4.12
CA LEU A 60 -13.75 -0.21 4.13
C LEU A 60 -13.75 0.75 2.95
N ALA A 61 -14.92 1.30 2.62
CA ALA A 61 -15.07 2.33 1.60
C ALA A 61 -14.68 3.71 2.16
N ARG A 62 -13.82 4.42 1.44
CA ARG A 62 -13.32 5.75 1.84
C ARG A 62 -14.40 6.81 1.79
N GLU A 63 -15.38 6.68 0.90
CA GLU A 63 -16.43 7.67 0.63
C GLU A 63 -17.23 8.03 1.88
N TRP A 64 -17.30 7.16 2.85
CA TRP A 64 -18.01 7.41 4.11
C TRP A 64 -17.34 8.48 4.98
N PHE A 65 -16.07 8.81 4.70
CA PHE A 65 -15.24 9.70 5.53
C PHE A 65 -14.69 10.92 4.76
N GLU A 66 -15.01 11.07 3.47
CA GLU A 66 -14.54 12.20 2.64
C GLU A 66 -15.06 13.57 3.11
N ASN A 67 -16.19 13.61 3.80
CA ASN A 67 -16.79 14.86 4.31
C ASN A 67 -16.11 15.42 5.58
N MET A 68 -15.06 14.78 6.06
CA MET A 68 -14.36 15.15 7.29
C MET A 68 -12.97 15.75 7.02
N LEU A 69 -12.84 16.50 5.94
CA LEU A 69 -11.57 17.13 5.57
C LEU A 69 -11.52 18.57 6.07
N THR A 70 -10.38 18.99 6.61
CA THR A 70 -10.05 20.39 6.76
C THR A 70 -9.80 21.03 5.40
N VAL A 71 -9.77 22.37 5.33
CA VAL A 71 -9.50 23.09 4.06
C VAL A 71 -8.17 22.64 3.45
N GLY A 72 -7.11 22.53 4.25
CA GLY A 72 -5.79 22.11 3.77
C GLY A 72 -5.78 20.64 3.29
N GLU A 73 -6.44 19.74 4.01
CA GLU A 73 -6.59 18.34 3.59
C GLU A 73 -7.39 18.22 2.29
N TYR A 74 -8.42 19.05 2.11
CA TYR A 74 -9.23 19.08 0.89
C TYR A 74 -8.41 19.56 -0.32
N GLU A 75 -7.56 20.57 -0.15
CA GLU A 75 -6.64 21.01 -1.21
C GLU A 75 -5.65 19.91 -1.60
N GLU A 76 -5.05 19.23 -0.63
CA GLU A 76 -4.15 18.10 -0.89
C GLU A 76 -4.88 16.96 -1.60
N TRP A 77 -6.08 16.59 -1.15
CA TRP A 77 -6.92 15.59 -1.77
C TRP A 77 -7.28 15.94 -3.22
N GLN A 78 -7.66 17.21 -3.51
CA GLN A 78 -7.91 17.66 -4.88
C GLN A 78 -6.66 17.56 -5.76
N CYS A 79 -5.49 17.91 -5.23
CA CYS A 79 -4.23 17.80 -5.96
C CYS A 79 -3.96 16.32 -6.34
N ARG A 80 -4.08 15.40 -5.40
CA ARG A 80 -3.93 13.95 -5.65
C ARG A 80 -4.95 13.44 -6.67
N ARG A 81 -6.21 13.87 -6.59
CA ARG A 81 -7.25 13.49 -7.58
C ARG A 81 -6.90 13.94 -8.99
N ARG A 82 -6.38 15.15 -9.16
CA ARG A 82 -5.92 15.64 -10.48
C ARG A 82 -4.81 14.76 -11.04
N ILE A 83 -3.80 14.44 -10.24
CA ILE A 83 -2.70 13.55 -10.63
C ILE A 83 -3.24 12.18 -11.06
N ILE A 84 -4.09 11.55 -10.24
CA ILE A 84 -4.71 10.24 -10.54
C ILE A 84 -5.54 10.31 -11.82
N SER A 85 -6.24 11.43 -12.07
CA SER A 85 -7.02 11.64 -13.30
C SER A 85 -6.13 11.61 -14.55
N GLN A 86 -4.96 12.25 -14.50
CA GLN A 86 -4.00 12.23 -15.62
C GLN A 86 -3.43 10.82 -15.85
N LEU A 87 -3.09 10.11 -14.76
CA LEU A 87 -2.63 8.72 -14.88
C LEU A 87 -3.69 7.80 -15.54
N ARG A 88 -4.98 7.96 -15.17
CA ARG A 88 -6.08 7.21 -15.78
C ARG A 88 -6.25 7.50 -17.26
N LYS A 89 -5.97 8.72 -17.69
CA LYS A 89 -5.97 9.13 -19.11
C LYS A 89 -4.68 8.74 -19.83
N LYS A 90 -3.70 8.15 -19.11
CA LYS A 90 -2.36 7.82 -19.63
C LYS A 90 -1.54 9.07 -20.04
N GLU A 91 -1.86 10.23 -19.49
CA GLU A 91 -1.16 11.50 -19.70
C GLU A 91 0.03 11.59 -18.72
N TYR A 92 1.02 10.71 -18.89
CA TYR A 92 2.12 10.50 -17.92
C TYR A 92 3.00 11.74 -17.75
N MET A 93 3.25 12.52 -18.80
CA MET A 93 4.04 13.76 -18.69
C MET A 93 3.32 14.81 -17.83
N SER A 94 2.01 14.97 -18.00
CA SER A 94 1.20 15.85 -17.16
C SER A 94 1.14 15.38 -15.72
N ALA A 95 1.02 14.05 -15.51
CA ALA A 95 1.01 13.47 -14.16
C ALA A 95 2.35 13.68 -13.45
N ASP A 96 3.49 13.51 -14.16
CA ASP A 96 4.83 13.74 -13.63
C ASP A 96 5.05 15.21 -13.23
N ALA A 97 4.64 16.16 -14.07
CA ALA A 97 4.71 17.59 -13.74
C ALA A 97 3.88 17.93 -12.48
N LEU A 98 2.64 17.44 -12.41
CA LEU A 98 1.75 17.69 -11.27
C LEU A 98 2.26 17.04 -9.98
N VAL A 99 2.90 15.86 -10.04
CA VAL A 99 3.45 15.24 -8.84
C VAL A 99 4.69 15.96 -8.33
N GLU A 100 5.46 16.61 -9.21
CA GLU A 100 6.56 17.49 -8.77
C GLU A 100 6.03 18.76 -8.09
N GLU A 101 4.93 19.35 -8.56
CA GLU A 101 4.25 20.45 -7.86
C GLU A 101 3.73 19.99 -6.49
N TYR A 102 3.11 18.80 -6.42
CA TYR A 102 2.67 18.18 -5.18
C TYR A 102 3.83 18.02 -4.20
N ARG A 103 4.97 17.50 -4.67
CA ARG A 103 6.19 17.34 -3.86
C ARG A 103 6.60 18.66 -3.21
N LYS A 104 6.74 19.72 -4.02
CA LYS A 104 7.18 21.04 -3.54
C LYS A 104 6.23 21.64 -2.49
N LYS A 105 4.94 21.33 -2.58
CA LYS A 105 3.91 21.93 -1.69
C LYS A 105 3.71 21.14 -0.40
N TYR A 106 3.79 19.80 -0.46
CA TYR A 106 3.30 18.93 0.63
C TYR A 106 4.38 18.04 1.25
N ILE A 107 5.54 17.91 0.64
CA ILE A 107 6.63 17.06 1.16
C ILE A 107 7.78 17.95 1.61
N ALA A 108 8.08 17.93 2.92
CA ALA A 108 9.18 18.69 3.49
C ALA A 108 10.52 17.97 3.31
N GLY A 109 11.60 18.73 3.06
CA GLY A 109 12.97 18.22 3.07
C GLY A 109 13.50 17.71 1.72
N ASP A 110 14.75 17.25 1.74
CA ASP A 110 15.45 16.72 0.58
C ASP A 110 15.15 15.23 0.42
N ILE A 111 14.48 14.87 -0.68
CA ILE A 111 14.06 13.48 -0.98
C ILE A 111 15.27 12.54 -1.10
N ALA A 112 16.41 13.00 -1.58
CA ALA A 112 17.61 12.19 -1.70
C ALA A 112 18.15 11.74 -0.32
N ALA A 113 18.00 12.58 0.70
CA ALA A 113 18.33 12.24 2.09
C ALA A 113 17.28 11.30 2.73
N ILE A 114 16.04 11.34 2.24
CA ILE A 114 14.88 10.63 2.79
C ILE A 114 14.89 9.15 2.38
N GLY A 115 15.30 8.81 1.14
CA GLY A 115 15.22 7.46 0.59
C GLY A 115 16.08 6.39 1.29
N GLY A 116 17.18 6.78 1.99
CA GLY A 116 18.09 5.82 2.63
C GLY A 116 17.98 5.72 4.15
N ILE A 117 17.61 6.80 4.84
CA ILE A 117 17.69 6.89 6.32
C ILE A 117 16.30 6.97 6.96
N TYR A 118 15.32 7.50 6.27
CA TYR A 118 14.00 7.82 6.81
C TYR A 118 13.07 6.62 6.99
N ALA A 119 13.18 5.58 6.18
CA ALA A 119 12.36 4.38 6.37
C ALA A 119 12.58 3.71 7.75
N GLN A 120 13.72 4.00 8.41
CA GLN A 120 14.06 3.44 9.71
C GLN A 120 13.79 4.38 10.91
N LYS A 121 13.64 5.70 10.70
CA LYS A 121 13.60 6.69 11.79
C LYS A 121 12.35 7.54 11.89
N LEU A 122 11.35 7.37 10.98
CA LEU A 122 10.13 8.17 11.05
C LEU A 122 9.32 7.82 12.29
N ASP A 123 9.27 8.76 13.22
CA ASP A 123 8.52 8.68 14.48
C ASP A 123 6.99 8.68 14.22
N GLU A 124 6.22 8.39 15.25
CA GLU A 124 4.77 8.18 15.21
C GLU A 124 3.95 9.37 14.64
N ASN A 125 4.52 10.58 14.70
CA ASN A 125 3.90 11.80 14.17
C ASN A 125 4.07 12.00 12.65
N GLU A 126 4.76 11.10 11.97
CA GLU A 126 5.16 11.24 10.57
C GLU A 126 4.44 10.29 9.61
N ALA A 127 3.34 9.66 10.08
CA ALA A 127 2.55 8.74 9.25
C ALA A 127 2.07 9.41 7.94
N ASP A 128 1.59 10.65 8.04
CA ASP A 128 1.10 11.39 6.87
C ASP A 128 2.25 11.71 5.90
N GLU A 129 3.47 12.01 6.40
CA GLU A 129 4.65 12.25 5.57
C GLU A 129 5.09 10.99 4.81
N LYS A 130 5.11 9.83 5.48
CA LYS A 130 5.34 8.54 4.81
C LYS A 130 4.33 8.30 3.68
N LEU A 131 3.06 8.61 3.91
CA LEU A 131 2.00 8.41 2.93
C LEU A 131 2.06 9.43 1.79
N ARG A 132 2.59 10.64 2.03
CA ARG A 132 2.90 11.61 0.97
C ARG A 132 4.03 11.12 0.07
N LEU A 133 5.12 10.65 0.67
CA LEU A 133 6.26 10.08 -0.06
C LEU A 133 5.88 8.81 -0.81
N GLN A 134 5.10 7.92 -0.19
CA GLN A 134 4.61 6.71 -0.87
C GLN A 134 3.80 7.07 -2.12
N PHE A 135 2.90 8.05 -2.01
CA PHE A 135 2.13 8.52 -3.16
C PHE A 135 3.04 9.09 -4.25
N TYR A 136 3.98 9.97 -3.88
CA TYR A 136 4.95 10.56 -4.81
C TYR A 136 5.72 9.48 -5.58
N TYR A 137 6.38 8.56 -4.86
CA TYR A 137 7.15 7.50 -5.50
C TYR A 137 6.28 6.56 -6.35
N THR A 138 5.08 6.24 -5.89
CA THR A 138 4.15 5.42 -6.68
C THR A 138 3.81 6.09 -8.02
N VAL A 139 3.53 7.39 -8.01
CA VAL A 139 3.23 8.15 -9.24
C VAL A 139 4.45 8.20 -10.15
N LYS A 140 5.67 8.45 -9.61
CA LYS A 140 6.91 8.44 -10.41
C LYS A 140 7.11 7.11 -11.13
N GLY A 141 6.93 5.98 -10.43
CA GLY A 141 6.98 4.66 -11.03
C GLY A 141 5.93 4.48 -12.14
N MET A 142 4.67 4.90 -11.88
CA MET A 142 3.60 4.83 -12.88
C MET A 142 3.85 5.70 -14.12
N CYS A 143 4.59 6.79 -13.98
CA CYS A 143 5.00 7.65 -15.10
C CYS A 143 6.15 7.07 -15.93
N GLY A 144 6.58 5.84 -15.66
CA GLY A 144 7.66 5.17 -16.37
C GLY A 144 9.06 5.61 -15.94
N LYS A 145 9.17 6.26 -14.79
CA LYS A 145 10.44 6.73 -14.22
C LYS A 145 11.20 5.68 -13.42
N ASP A 146 10.59 4.53 -13.16
CA ASP A 146 11.18 3.47 -12.32
C ASP A 146 12.53 2.94 -12.85
N GLY A 147 12.83 3.16 -14.13
CA GLY A 147 14.14 2.84 -14.69
C GLY A 147 15.25 3.79 -14.28
N GLU A 148 14.91 5.01 -13.85
CA GLU A 148 15.84 6.05 -13.37
C GLU A 148 16.24 5.80 -11.92
N GLU A 149 15.23 5.50 -11.07
CA GLU A 149 15.38 5.11 -9.67
C GLU A 149 14.35 4.00 -9.35
N PRO A 150 14.57 3.18 -8.29
CA PRO A 150 13.65 2.11 -7.93
C PRO A 150 12.42 2.65 -7.18
N TYR A 151 11.62 3.48 -7.83
CA TYR A 151 10.52 4.22 -7.20
C TYR A 151 9.46 3.32 -6.55
N TYR A 152 9.09 2.22 -7.18
CA TYR A 152 8.14 1.28 -6.58
C TYR A 152 8.70 0.62 -5.33
N GLU A 153 10.00 0.31 -5.32
CA GLU A 153 10.69 -0.24 -4.16
C GLU A 153 10.73 0.76 -3.01
N LEU A 154 11.07 2.02 -3.30
CA LEU A 154 11.07 3.12 -2.33
C LEU A 154 9.67 3.32 -1.74
N ALA A 155 8.62 3.32 -2.57
CA ALA A 155 7.25 3.43 -2.11
C ALA A 155 6.82 2.27 -1.20
N ALA A 156 7.20 1.04 -1.54
CA ALA A 156 6.89 -0.15 -0.73
C ALA A 156 7.60 -0.13 0.62
N ALA A 157 8.87 0.30 0.66
CA ALA A 157 9.68 0.36 1.88
C ALA A 157 9.12 1.33 2.94
N LEU A 158 8.41 2.39 2.52
CA LEU A 158 7.88 3.41 3.43
C LEU A 158 6.81 2.89 4.40
N THR A 159 6.00 1.93 4.00
CA THR A 159 4.92 1.37 4.83
C THR A 159 5.15 -0.08 5.21
N SER A 160 6.30 -0.66 4.84
CA SER A 160 6.63 -2.03 5.17
C SER A 160 8.09 -2.22 5.53
N LYS A 161 8.30 -2.70 6.74
CA LYS A 161 9.62 -3.17 7.18
C LYS A 161 10.03 -4.52 6.57
N ALA A 162 9.12 -5.17 5.83
CA ALA A 162 9.43 -6.41 5.12
C ALA A 162 10.26 -6.19 3.85
N TYR A 163 10.38 -4.93 3.38
CA TYR A 163 11.07 -4.60 2.15
C TYR A 163 12.41 -3.92 2.44
N HIS A 164 13.52 -4.55 2.04
CA HIS A 164 14.87 -4.02 2.18
C HIS A 164 15.70 -4.31 0.93
N GLY A 165 16.10 -3.26 0.22
CA GLY A 165 17.10 -3.37 -0.86
C GLY A 165 16.74 -4.35 -1.97
N GLY A 166 15.50 -4.37 -2.41
CA GLY A 166 15.01 -5.29 -3.45
C GLY A 166 14.61 -6.68 -2.94
N ILE A 167 14.70 -6.92 -1.63
CA ILE A 167 14.35 -8.20 -1.01
C ILE A 167 13.14 -8.01 -0.09
N ILE A 168 12.12 -8.84 -0.26
CA ILE A 168 11.00 -8.92 0.68
C ILE A 168 11.25 -10.08 1.64
N ASP A 169 11.21 -9.80 2.94
CA ASP A 169 11.23 -10.82 3.98
C ASP A 169 9.83 -11.46 4.08
N GLU A 170 9.71 -12.66 3.52
CA GLU A 170 8.46 -13.43 3.47
C GLU A 170 7.94 -13.75 4.87
N SER A 171 8.84 -14.00 5.83
CA SER A 171 8.48 -14.36 7.20
C SER A 171 7.77 -13.21 7.94
N ILE A 172 8.05 -11.99 7.51
CA ILE A 172 7.45 -10.78 8.09
C ILE A 172 6.16 -10.40 7.36
N LEU A 173 6.06 -10.68 6.05
CA LEU A 173 4.93 -10.25 5.22
C LEU A 173 3.58 -10.77 5.74
N SER A 174 3.52 -12.01 6.20
CA SER A 174 2.30 -12.61 6.78
C SER A 174 1.80 -11.93 8.05
N ARG A 175 2.64 -11.11 8.69
CA ARG A 175 2.29 -10.34 9.90
C ARG A 175 1.65 -8.98 9.60
N TYR A 176 1.47 -8.63 8.33
CA TYR A 176 0.82 -7.39 7.89
C TYR A 176 -0.61 -7.64 7.45
N LYS A 177 -1.48 -6.68 7.72
CA LYS A 177 -2.75 -6.55 7.00
C LYS A 177 -2.55 -5.47 5.95
N LEU A 178 -2.18 -5.88 4.74
CA LEU A 178 -1.96 -4.97 3.63
C LEU A 178 -3.29 -4.58 2.97
N SER A 179 -3.41 -3.34 2.56
CA SER A 179 -4.50 -2.87 1.71
C SER A 179 -4.32 -3.36 0.26
N ILE A 180 -5.38 -3.27 -0.55
CA ILE A 180 -5.30 -3.57 -1.99
C ILE A 180 -4.26 -2.68 -2.68
N GLY A 181 -4.16 -1.41 -2.26
CA GLY A 181 -3.15 -0.48 -2.79
C GLY A 181 -1.72 -0.94 -2.49
N GLU A 182 -1.47 -1.36 -1.25
CA GLU A 182 -0.16 -1.88 -0.85
C GLU A 182 0.17 -3.18 -1.56
N LEU A 183 -0.77 -4.12 -1.68
CA LEU A 183 -0.57 -5.38 -2.41
C LEU A 183 -0.20 -5.13 -3.88
N ASN A 184 -0.90 -4.21 -4.55
CA ASN A 184 -0.54 -3.79 -5.91
C ASN A 184 0.85 -3.16 -5.97
N LEU A 185 1.19 -2.29 -5.02
CA LEU A 185 2.49 -1.64 -4.95
C LEU A 185 3.63 -2.67 -4.79
N TYR A 186 3.43 -3.69 -3.94
CA TYR A 186 4.40 -4.79 -3.81
C TYR A 186 4.59 -5.55 -5.12
N LEU A 187 3.50 -5.82 -5.85
CA LEU A 187 3.58 -6.49 -7.14
C LEU A 187 4.40 -5.69 -8.15
N GLU A 188 4.16 -4.38 -8.23
CA GLU A 188 4.94 -3.51 -9.11
C GLU A 188 6.41 -3.43 -8.67
N ALA A 189 6.67 -3.28 -7.36
CA ALA A 189 8.02 -3.25 -6.82
C ALA A 189 8.80 -4.53 -7.15
N VAL A 190 8.19 -5.70 -7.01
CA VAL A 190 8.80 -6.99 -7.35
C VAL A 190 9.01 -7.12 -8.85
N TRP A 191 8.03 -6.71 -9.67
CA TRP A 191 8.11 -6.81 -11.12
C TRP A 191 9.26 -5.98 -11.69
N HIS A 192 9.39 -4.74 -11.21
CA HIS A 192 10.43 -3.81 -11.65
C HIS A 192 11.79 -4.01 -10.96
N SER A 193 11.84 -4.79 -9.87
CA SER A 193 13.09 -5.07 -9.16
C SER A 193 14.15 -5.70 -10.07
N LYS A 194 15.38 -5.22 -9.94
CA LYS A 194 16.56 -5.79 -10.59
C LYS A 194 17.04 -7.08 -9.95
N ALA A 195 16.56 -7.40 -8.74
CA ALA A 195 16.89 -8.63 -8.01
C ALA A 195 16.09 -9.84 -8.55
N ALA A 196 16.54 -10.41 -9.65
CA ALA A 196 15.82 -11.45 -10.39
C ALA A 196 15.52 -12.72 -9.56
N GLY A 197 16.37 -13.10 -8.60
CA GLY A 197 16.27 -14.37 -7.87
C GLY A 197 15.16 -14.45 -6.80
N ASN A 198 14.46 -13.34 -6.50
CA ASN A 198 13.48 -13.29 -5.41
C ASN A 198 12.03 -13.12 -5.87
N LYS A 199 11.78 -12.87 -7.16
CA LYS A 199 10.44 -12.54 -7.69
C LYS A 199 9.42 -13.65 -7.41
N GLU A 200 9.77 -14.89 -7.69
CA GLU A 200 8.88 -16.03 -7.48
C GLU A 200 8.56 -16.24 -5.99
N LYS A 201 9.57 -16.15 -5.13
CA LYS A 201 9.39 -16.28 -3.68
C LYS A 201 8.41 -15.24 -3.15
N VAL A 202 8.55 -13.98 -3.60
CA VAL A 202 7.67 -12.90 -3.18
C VAL A 202 6.23 -13.10 -3.66
N ILE A 203 6.04 -13.52 -4.91
CA ILE A 203 4.69 -13.81 -5.43
C ILE A 203 4.06 -14.95 -4.62
N ASN A 204 4.83 -15.99 -4.31
CA ASN A 204 4.36 -17.08 -3.46
C ASN A 204 3.99 -16.60 -2.04
N ALA A 205 4.77 -15.70 -1.46
CA ALA A 205 4.47 -15.10 -0.16
C ALA A 205 3.21 -14.23 -0.19
N LEU A 206 3.00 -13.48 -1.27
CA LEU A 206 1.77 -12.70 -1.46
C LEU A 206 0.54 -13.59 -1.63
N ILE A 207 0.65 -14.70 -2.35
CA ILE A 207 -0.42 -15.70 -2.48
C ILE A 207 -0.74 -16.27 -1.07
N ALA A 208 0.26 -16.72 -0.34
CA ALA A 208 0.07 -17.24 1.03
C ALA A 208 -0.51 -16.18 1.99
N CYS A 209 -0.14 -14.91 1.81
CA CYS A 209 -0.70 -13.79 2.58
C CYS A 209 -2.21 -13.65 2.33
N LEU A 210 -2.67 -13.76 1.07
CA LEU A 210 -4.08 -13.68 0.71
C LEU A 210 -4.91 -14.86 1.26
N ASP A 211 -4.29 -15.99 1.55
CA ASP A 211 -4.98 -17.15 2.13
C ASP A 211 -5.24 -17.02 3.63
N THR A 212 -4.72 -15.95 4.26
CA THR A 212 -5.02 -15.68 5.65
C THR A 212 -6.46 -15.19 5.84
N HIS A 213 -6.99 -15.33 7.06
CA HIS A 213 -8.34 -14.86 7.42
C HIS A 213 -8.52 -13.34 7.38
N TYR A 214 -7.43 -12.59 7.16
CA TYR A 214 -7.48 -11.13 7.06
C TYR A 214 -8.11 -10.63 5.75
N TYR A 215 -8.20 -11.47 4.72
CA TYR A 215 -8.60 -11.06 3.38
C TYR A 215 -9.93 -11.69 2.97
N ASP A 216 -10.87 -10.83 2.64
CA ASP A 216 -12.16 -11.21 2.10
C ASP A 216 -12.10 -11.57 0.60
N ILE A 217 -13.16 -12.16 0.10
CA ILE A 217 -13.29 -12.54 -1.31
C ILE A 217 -13.14 -11.32 -2.24
N LYS A 218 -13.59 -10.12 -1.84
CA LYS A 218 -13.52 -8.91 -2.67
C LYS A 218 -12.07 -8.47 -2.88
N THR A 219 -11.23 -8.62 -1.87
CA THR A 219 -9.78 -8.34 -1.96
C THR A 219 -9.10 -9.38 -2.85
N LYS A 220 -9.43 -10.66 -2.66
CA LYS A 220 -8.87 -11.76 -3.47
C LYS A 220 -9.19 -11.59 -4.95
N VAL A 221 -10.45 -11.33 -5.31
CA VAL A 221 -10.89 -11.08 -6.71
C VAL A 221 -10.10 -9.96 -7.38
N LYS A 222 -9.68 -8.95 -6.64
CA LYS A 222 -8.94 -7.80 -7.21
C LYS A 222 -7.44 -8.05 -7.39
N ILE A 223 -6.86 -8.88 -6.55
CA ILE A 223 -5.39 -9.06 -6.51
C ILE A 223 -4.96 -10.39 -7.12
N PHE A 224 -5.67 -11.46 -6.85
CA PHE A 224 -5.29 -12.81 -7.25
C PHE A 224 -5.08 -12.98 -8.77
N PRO A 225 -5.93 -12.41 -9.66
CA PRO A 225 -5.70 -12.49 -11.10
C PRO A 225 -4.37 -11.85 -11.55
N LYS A 226 -3.96 -10.76 -10.90
CA LYS A 226 -2.66 -10.13 -11.18
C LYS A 226 -1.49 -11.01 -10.73
N LEU A 227 -1.60 -11.61 -9.55
CA LEU A 227 -0.61 -12.57 -9.04
C LEU A 227 -0.47 -13.75 -9.99
N ALA A 228 -1.58 -14.30 -10.48
CA ALA A 228 -1.59 -15.39 -11.46
C ALA A 228 -0.85 -14.99 -12.74
N VAL A 229 -1.15 -13.82 -13.31
CA VAL A 229 -0.48 -13.31 -14.50
C VAL A 229 1.03 -13.14 -14.27
N TYR A 230 1.44 -12.57 -13.14
CA TYR A 230 2.87 -12.38 -12.85
C TYR A 230 3.58 -13.71 -12.62
N TYR A 231 2.96 -14.66 -11.92
CA TYR A 231 3.51 -16.00 -11.71
C TYR A 231 3.70 -16.73 -13.06
N CYS A 232 2.69 -16.67 -13.93
CA CYS A 232 2.76 -17.28 -15.25
C CYS A 232 3.85 -16.65 -16.13
N ARG A 233 3.98 -15.32 -16.13
CA ARG A 233 5.03 -14.62 -16.89
C ARG A 233 6.45 -14.96 -16.42
N LEU A 234 6.64 -15.12 -15.09
CA LEU A 234 7.94 -15.53 -14.54
C LEU A 234 8.34 -16.93 -14.98
N ASN A 235 7.36 -17.78 -15.23
CA ASN A 235 7.55 -19.20 -15.54
C ASN A 235 7.17 -19.57 -16.99
N GLU A 236 7.04 -18.58 -17.89
CA GLU A 236 6.56 -18.80 -19.28
C GLU A 236 7.38 -19.79 -20.09
N ASN A 237 8.68 -19.91 -19.79
CA ASN A 237 9.61 -20.80 -20.50
C ASN A 237 9.91 -22.09 -19.71
N THR A 238 9.16 -22.38 -18.63
CA THR A 238 9.42 -23.56 -17.79
C THR A 238 8.95 -24.84 -18.48
N THR A 239 9.74 -25.90 -18.33
CA THR A 239 9.38 -27.27 -18.69
C THR A 239 9.13 -28.15 -17.46
N ASP A 240 9.29 -27.60 -16.26
CA ASP A 240 9.05 -28.32 -15.00
C ASP A 240 7.54 -28.56 -14.80
N LEU A 241 7.15 -29.84 -14.82
CA LEU A 241 5.75 -30.25 -14.66
C LEU A 241 5.14 -29.82 -13.32
N ASN A 242 5.91 -29.69 -12.25
CA ASN A 242 5.40 -29.23 -10.97
C ASN A 242 5.06 -27.74 -11.01
N VAL A 243 5.91 -26.95 -11.67
CA VAL A 243 5.65 -25.52 -11.91
C VAL A 243 4.43 -25.33 -12.79
N LEU A 244 4.31 -26.10 -13.89
CA LEU A 244 3.15 -26.04 -14.79
C LEU A 244 1.84 -26.39 -14.06
N ARG A 245 1.83 -27.44 -13.25
CA ARG A 245 0.66 -27.79 -12.43
C ARG A 245 0.28 -26.69 -11.43
N ARG A 246 1.29 -26.04 -10.86
CA ARG A 246 1.06 -24.93 -9.95
C ARG A 246 0.51 -23.69 -10.67
N MET A 247 1.03 -23.38 -11.87
CA MET A 247 0.48 -22.33 -12.74
C MET A 247 -0.99 -22.58 -13.02
N GLN A 248 -1.34 -23.79 -13.44
CA GLN A 248 -2.72 -24.17 -13.69
C GLN A 248 -3.60 -23.98 -12.44
N LYS A 249 -3.18 -24.49 -11.28
CA LYS A 249 -3.91 -24.34 -10.01
C LYS A 249 -4.17 -22.87 -9.66
N ILE A 250 -3.14 -22.01 -9.80
CA ILE A 250 -3.26 -20.57 -9.51
C ILE A 250 -4.24 -19.90 -10.49
N CYS A 251 -4.21 -20.26 -11.77
CA CYS A 251 -5.15 -19.75 -12.77
C CYS A 251 -6.59 -20.22 -12.49
N ASP A 252 -6.78 -21.49 -12.16
CA ASP A 252 -8.09 -22.05 -11.85
C ASP A 252 -8.69 -21.36 -10.61
N GLU A 253 -7.88 -21.11 -9.59
CA GLU A 253 -8.29 -20.36 -8.41
C GLU A 253 -8.65 -18.91 -8.76
N ALA A 254 -7.88 -18.24 -9.60
CA ALA A 254 -8.17 -16.88 -10.06
C ALA A 254 -9.48 -16.77 -10.86
N ILE A 255 -9.85 -17.81 -11.58
CA ILE A 255 -11.09 -17.89 -12.38
C ILE A 255 -12.29 -18.23 -11.48
N SER A 256 -12.08 -19.03 -10.43
CA SER A 256 -13.14 -19.46 -9.52
C SER A 256 -13.59 -18.41 -8.50
N LEU A 257 -12.81 -17.34 -8.33
CA LEU A 257 -13.13 -16.21 -7.46
C LEU A 257 -14.15 -15.26 -8.06
#